data_0353ebe315b898d31f003b481bfb4c26
#
_entry.id   0353ebe315b898d31f003b481bfb4c26
#
_cell.length_a   1.000
_cell.length_b   1.000
_cell.length_c   1.000
_cell.angle_alpha   90.00
_cell.angle_beta   90.00
_cell.angle_gamma   90.00
#
_symmetry.space_group_name_H-M   'P 1'
#
loop_
_entity.id
_entity.type
_entity.pdbx_description
1 polymer ?
#
loop_
_entity_poly.entity_id
_entity_poly.type
_entity_poly.pdbx_seq_one_letter_code
_entity_poly.pdbx_strand_id
1 'polypeptide(L)'
;MASVELSARALQNLDHLIETRSLPASARDRVRQRLEVLEAFPRVGRRLEGRWHSYRVLIGPWRWMLFVYLVLDEEDRVLIVTVQDARAADAATQE
;
A
#
# COMPACT_ATOMS: atom_id res chain seq x y z
N MET A 1 17.76 1.30 7.35
CA MET A 1 16.43 1.75 6.96
C MET A 1 16.05 1.16 5.63
N ALA A 2 14.85 0.62 5.52
CA ALA A 2 14.39 0.07 4.26
C ALA A 2 14.04 1.17 3.27
N SER A 3 14.28 0.93 1.99
CA SER A 3 13.76 1.82 0.95
C SER A 3 12.35 1.36 0.57
N VAL A 4 11.46 2.30 0.31
CA VAL A 4 10.06 2.00 -0.02
C VAL A 4 9.79 2.48 -1.44
N GLU A 5 9.32 1.55 -2.27
CA GLU A 5 9.02 1.83 -3.67
C GLU A 5 7.60 1.41 -4.02
N LEU A 6 6.99 2.13 -4.95
CA LEU A 6 5.71 1.72 -5.52
C LEU A 6 5.95 1.09 -6.89
N SER A 7 5.32 -0.07 -7.13
CA SER A 7 5.35 -0.68 -8.46
C SER A 7 4.61 0.20 -9.47
N ALA A 8 4.81 -0.06 -10.75
CA ALA A 8 4.06 0.64 -11.80
C ALA A 8 2.55 0.47 -11.61
N ARG A 9 2.12 -0.75 -11.24
CA ARG A 9 0.71 -1.03 -10.95
C ARG A 9 0.20 -0.19 -9.78
N ALA A 10 0.99 -0.11 -8.69
CA ALA A 10 0.60 0.68 -7.53
C ALA A 10 0.43 2.15 -7.87
N LEU A 11 1.34 2.70 -8.69
CA LEU A 11 1.25 4.09 -9.14
C LEU A 11 -0.02 4.32 -9.97
N GLN A 12 -0.34 3.41 -10.88
CA GLN A 12 -1.56 3.49 -11.68
C GLN A 12 -2.80 3.39 -10.80
N ASN A 13 -2.80 2.48 -9.84
CA ASN A 13 -3.90 2.34 -8.89
C ASN A 13 -4.12 3.63 -8.11
N LEU A 14 -3.04 4.22 -7.63
CA LEU A 14 -3.12 5.47 -6.85
C LEU A 14 -3.69 6.61 -7.70
N ASP A 15 -3.19 6.77 -8.93
CA ASP A 15 -3.69 7.80 -9.85
C ASP A 15 -5.19 7.64 -10.09
N HIS A 16 -5.62 6.39 -10.33
CA HIS A 16 -7.03 6.08 -10.56
C HIS A 16 -7.89 6.45 -9.34
N LEU A 17 -7.42 6.11 -8.14
CA LEU A 17 -8.16 6.40 -6.92
C LEU A 17 -8.22 7.90 -6.64
N ILE A 18 -7.15 8.63 -6.92
CA ILE A 18 -7.14 10.09 -6.77
C ILE A 18 -8.22 10.71 -7.65
N GLU A 19 -8.34 10.25 -8.90
CA GLU A 19 -9.36 10.76 -9.83
C GLU A 19 -10.76 10.33 -9.41
N THR A 20 -10.98 9.03 -9.23
CA THR A 20 -12.33 8.49 -9.00
C THR A 20 -12.92 8.88 -7.65
N ARG A 21 -12.06 9.15 -6.66
CA ARG A 21 -12.50 9.56 -5.33
C ARG A 21 -12.37 11.06 -5.10
N SER A 22 -11.98 11.80 -6.11
CA SER A 22 -11.78 13.26 -6.03
C SER A 22 -10.96 13.66 -4.81
N LEU A 23 -9.81 13.00 -4.63
CA LEU A 23 -8.95 13.25 -3.48
C LEU A 23 -8.30 14.62 -3.59
N PRO A 24 -7.94 15.25 -2.45
CA PRO A 24 -7.34 16.58 -2.48
C PRO A 24 -5.97 16.61 -3.14
N ALA A 25 -5.51 17.80 -3.51
CA ALA A 25 -4.21 17.99 -4.15
C ALA A 25 -3.05 17.47 -3.28
N SER A 26 -3.23 17.42 -1.96
CA SER A 26 -2.24 16.91 -1.02
C SER A 26 -2.19 15.38 -0.93
N ALA A 27 -3.01 14.67 -1.72
CA ALA A 27 -3.14 13.21 -1.59
C ALA A 27 -1.80 12.49 -1.71
N ARG A 28 -0.97 12.87 -2.71
CA ARG A 28 0.31 12.20 -2.91
C ARG A 28 1.28 12.42 -1.75
N ASP A 29 1.29 13.62 -1.19
CA ASP A 29 2.12 13.93 -0.03
C ASP A 29 1.68 13.14 1.20
N ARG A 30 0.37 13.02 1.40
CA ARG A 30 -0.18 12.24 2.51
C ARG A 30 0.14 10.76 2.38
N VAL A 31 0.10 10.23 1.15
CA VAL A 31 0.50 8.85 0.88
C VAL A 31 1.98 8.67 1.21
N ARG A 32 2.83 9.58 0.73
CA ARG A 32 4.27 9.51 1.00
C ARG A 32 4.56 9.51 2.51
N GLN A 33 3.93 10.40 3.24
CA GLN A 33 4.11 10.48 4.70
C GLN A 33 3.69 9.18 5.38
N ARG A 34 2.59 8.59 4.94
CA ARG A 34 2.12 7.33 5.53
C ARG A 34 3.10 6.19 5.24
N LEU A 35 3.65 6.14 4.03
CA LEU A 35 4.59 5.10 3.65
C LEU A 35 5.93 5.20 4.37
N GLU A 36 6.29 6.37 4.89
CA GLU A 36 7.54 6.54 5.63
C GLU A 36 7.65 5.61 6.84
N VAL A 37 6.53 5.21 7.42
CA VAL A 37 6.56 4.28 8.56
C VAL A 37 7.21 2.96 8.17
N LEU A 38 7.09 2.55 6.91
CA LEU A 38 7.66 1.29 6.43
C LEU A 38 9.18 1.34 6.30
N GLU A 39 9.78 2.52 6.26
CA GLU A 39 11.24 2.66 6.25
C GLU A 39 11.84 2.18 7.57
N ALA A 40 11.19 2.53 8.68
CA ALA A 40 11.64 2.16 10.02
C ALA A 40 11.06 0.82 10.47
N PHE A 41 9.83 0.51 10.08
CA PHE A 41 9.10 -0.66 10.54
C PHE A 41 8.47 -1.41 9.37
N PRO A 42 9.28 -2.10 8.54
CA PRO A 42 8.76 -2.75 7.33
C PRO A 42 7.67 -3.79 7.60
N ARG A 43 7.66 -4.39 8.77
CA ARG A 43 6.71 -5.45 9.11
C ARG A 43 5.54 -4.97 9.96
N VAL A 44 5.32 -3.66 10.05
CA VAL A 44 4.23 -3.12 10.88
C VAL A 44 2.86 -3.48 10.32
N GLY A 45 2.73 -3.64 9.01
CA GLY A 45 1.49 -4.01 8.38
C GLY A 45 1.06 -5.44 8.72
N ARG A 46 -0.25 -5.68 8.76
CA ARG A 46 -0.79 -7.00 9.05
C ARG A 46 -0.49 -7.98 7.91
N ARG A 47 -0.12 -9.20 8.26
CA ARG A 47 0.04 -10.27 7.27
C ARG A 47 -1.33 -10.65 6.72
N LEU A 48 -1.38 -10.89 5.42
CA LEU A 48 -2.59 -11.33 4.75
C LEU A 48 -2.65 -12.87 4.72
N GLU A 49 -3.82 -13.39 4.40
CA GLU A 49 -4.08 -14.81 4.35
C GLU A 49 -4.54 -15.24 2.94
N GLY A 50 -4.72 -16.54 2.74
CA GLY A 50 -5.18 -17.08 1.48
C GLY A 50 -4.17 -16.84 0.37
N ARG A 51 -4.65 -16.47 -0.80
CA ARG A 51 -3.79 -16.23 -1.97
C ARG A 51 -2.81 -15.05 -1.77
N TRP A 52 -3.07 -14.21 -0.76
CA TRP A 52 -2.23 -13.05 -0.45
C TRP A 52 -1.23 -13.32 0.67
N HIS A 53 -1.01 -14.58 1.05
CA HIS A 53 -0.26 -14.96 2.26
C HIS A 53 1.18 -14.43 2.30
N SER A 54 1.79 -14.13 1.14
CA SER A 54 3.15 -13.59 1.10
C SER A 54 3.21 -12.08 1.29
N TYR A 55 2.06 -11.44 1.39
CA TYR A 55 1.96 -9.99 1.42
C TYR A 55 1.52 -9.49 2.78
N ARG A 56 1.77 -8.21 3.00
CA ARG A 56 1.26 -7.48 4.15
C ARG A 56 0.41 -6.32 3.66
N VAL A 57 -0.43 -5.77 4.55
CA VAL A 57 -1.26 -4.63 4.23
C VAL A 57 -1.07 -3.53 5.27
N LEU A 58 -0.96 -2.29 4.79
CA LEU A 58 -0.93 -1.10 5.62
C LEU A 58 -2.14 -0.23 5.24
N ILE A 59 -2.88 0.23 6.26
CA ILE A 59 -3.98 1.16 6.02
C ILE A 59 -3.38 2.52 5.66
N GLY A 60 -3.88 3.12 4.59
CA GLY A 60 -3.39 4.40 4.10
C GLY A 60 -3.90 5.60 4.87
N PRO A 61 -3.69 6.82 4.34
CA PRO A 61 -4.16 8.05 4.99
C PRO A 61 -5.69 8.10 5.09
N TRP A 62 -6.39 7.39 4.22
CA TRP A 62 -7.84 7.21 4.29
C TRP A 62 -8.13 5.77 4.68
N ARG A 63 -9.11 5.55 5.53
CA ARG A 63 -9.41 4.23 6.08
C ARG A 63 -9.72 3.17 5.04
N TRP A 64 -10.24 3.59 3.90
CA TRP A 64 -10.59 2.68 2.80
C TRP A 64 -9.41 2.38 1.86
N MET A 65 -8.30 3.10 1.98
CA MET A 65 -7.14 2.90 1.11
C MET A 65 -6.19 1.87 1.72
N LEU A 66 -5.84 0.86 0.94
CA LEU A 66 -4.94 -0.21 1.37
C LEU A 66 -3.67 -0.22 0.53
N PHE A 67 -2.53 -0.31 1.19
CA PHE A 67 -1.24 -0.56 0.54
C PHE A 67 -0.89 -2.02 0.76
N VAL A 68 -0.90 -2.82 -0.31
CA VAL A 68 -0.49 -4.23 -0.26
C VAL A 68 0.97 -4.29 -0.66
N TYR A 69 1.81 -4.88 0.20
CA TYR A 69 3.25 -4.80 -0.02
C TYR A 69 3.99 -6.09 0.33
N LEU A 70 5.21 -6.18 -0.21
CA LEU A 70 6.18 -7.24 0.08
C LEU A 70 7.36 -6.63 0.81
N VAL A 71 7.92 -7.37 1.75
CA VAL A 71 9.18 -7.03 2.39
C VAL A 71 10.27 -7.87 1.73
N LEU A 72 11.24 -7.20 1.11
CA LEU A 72 12.35 -7.85 0.42
C LEU A 72 13.59 -7.73 1.32
N ASP A 73 13.69 -8.65 2.27
CA ASP A 73 14.70 -8.58 3.34
C ASP A 73 16.13 -8.51 2.84
N GLU A 74 16.46 -9.32 1.83
CA GLU A 74 17.82 -9.36 1.30
C GLU A 74 18.25 -8.06 0.64
N GLU A 75 17.29 -7.28 0.16
CA GLU A 75 17.55 -6.03 -0.51
C GLU A 75 17.28 -4.81 0.37
N ASP A 76 16.84 -5.04 1.61
CA ASP A 76 16.41 -4.00 2.53
C ASP A 76 15.41 -3.04 1.87
N ARG A 77 14.42 -3.63 1.17
CA ARG A 77 13.41 -2.91 0.38
C ARG A 77 12.02 -3.34 0.75
N VAL A 78 11.09 -2.39 0.61
CA VAL A 78 9.66 -2.65 0.66
C VAL A 78 9.07 -2.27 -0.69
N LEU A 79 8.33 -3.18 -1.30
CA LEU A 79 7.68 -2.93 -2.59
C LEU A 79 6.17 -2.89 -2.40
N ILE A 80 5.57 -1.74 -2.65
CA ILE A 80 4.12 -1.60 -2.66
C ILE A 80 3.63 -2.13 -4.00
N VAL A 81 2.99 -3.30 -3.99
CA VAL A 81 2.62 -3.98 -5.25
C VAL A 81 1.30 -3.48 -5.81
N THR A 82 0.38 -3.05 -4.95
CA THR A 82 -0.91 -2.52 -5.38
C THR A 82 -1.48 -1.59 -4.31
N VAL A 83 -2.28 -0.63 -4.75
CA VAL A 83 -3.06 0.25 -3.88
C VAL A 83 -4.52 -0.05 -4.16
N GLN A 84 -5.28 -0.41 -3.13
CA GLN A 84 -6.64 -0.89 -3.30
C GLN A 84 -7.64 -0.09 -2.46
N ASP A 85 -8.89 -0.13 -2.89
CA ASP A 85 -10.02 0.32 -2.09
C ASP A 85 -10.51 -0.87 -1.28
N ALA A 86 -10.50 -0.76 0.04
CA ALA A 86 -10.89 -1.85 0.94
C ALA A 86 -12.33 -2.32 0.72
N ARG A 87 -13.16 -1.50 0.09
CA ARG A 87 -14.56 -1.82 -0.19
C ARG A 87 -14.75 -2.57 -1.50
N ALA A 88 -13.70 -2.68 -2.33
CA ALA A 88 -13.78 -3.41 -3.58
C ALA A 88 -13.89 -4.91 -3.31
N ALA A 89 -14.69 -5.61 -4.11
CA ALA A 89 -14.95 -7.04 -3.93
C ALA A 89 -13.68 -7.89 -4.06
N ASP A 90 -12.71 -7.42 -4.85
CA ASP A 90 -11.46 -8.14 -5.07
C ASP A 90 -10.31 -7.64 -4.20
N ALA A 91 -10.59 -6.79 -3.21
CA ALA A 91 -9.55 -6.29 -2.31
C ALA A 91 -8.93 -7.44 -1.52
N ALA A 92 -7.64 -7.34 -1.25
CA ALA A 92 -6.88 -8.39 -0.55
C ALA A 92 -7.43 -8.74 0.82
N THR A 93 -8.16 -7.82 1.47
CA THR A 93 -8.75 -8.02 2.80
C THR A 93 -10.17 -8.62 2.76
N GLN A 94 -10.71 -8.91 1.58
CA GLN A 94 -12.09 -9.39 1.42
C GLN A 94 -12.21 -10.93 1.37
N GLU A 95 -11.17 -11.64 1.63
CA GLU A 95 -11.21 -13.11 1.63
C GLU A 95 -11.88 -13.71 2.84
#